data_f59c49a01253433f884a405b8beb114d
#
_entry.id   f59c49a01253433f884a405b8beb114d
#
_cell.length_a   1.000
_cell.length_b   1.000
_cell.length_c   1.000
_cell.angle_alpha   90.00
_cell.angle_beta   90.00
_cell.angle_gamma   90.00
#
_symmetry.space_group_name_H-M   'P 1'
#
loop_
_entity.id
_entity.type
_entity.pdbx_description
1 polymer ?
#
loop_
_entity_poly.entity_id
_entity_poly.type
_entity_poly.pdbx_seq_one_letter_code
_entity_poly.pdbx_strand_id
1 'polypeptide(L)'
;MGVTARGIGSALLAAAALAVIPAATAKDFRPGDLRVCNAHRCVPITNRAVLPLLGRFYYSDSQVAHVADRPRLGAPAFELRFTNGYVTGIAASARLDRFLSYGVNLGRFERGIWYRIPPRIASELRALTKGMKPLRVTKAALARSR
;
A
#
# COMPACT_ATOMS: atom_id res chain seq x y z
N MET A 1 -63.68 6.54 -49.34
CA MET A 1 -63.41 7.39 -48.22
C MET A 1 -62.43 6.67 -47.32
N GLY A 2 -61.17 7.04 -47.39
CA GLY A 2 -60.09 6.40 -46.61
C GLY A 2 -59.87 7.11 -45.33
N VAL A 3 -59.71 6.35 -44.23
CA VAL A 3 -59.27 6.84 -42.94
C VAL A 3 -57.92 6.26 -42.71
N THR A 4 -56.92 7.11 -42.77
CA THR A 4 -55.53 6.79 -42.43
C THR A 4 -55.34 6.85 -40.95
N ALA A 5 -55.05 5.71 -40.28
CA ALA A 5 -54.63 5.66 -38.90
C ALA A 5 -53.12 5.88 -38.85
N ARG A 6 -52.68 6.98 -38.20
CA ARG A 6 -51.31 7.26 -37.89
C ARG A 6 -50.91 6.50 -36.61
N GLY A 7 -50.05 5.49 -36.78
CA GLY A 7 -49.40 4.83 -35.65
C GLY A 7 -48.36 5.74 -35.04
N ILE A 8 -48.55 6.08 -33.77
CA ILE A 8 -47.55 6.77 -32.95
C ILE A 8 -46.62 5.69 -32.37
N GLY A 9 -45.43 5.59 -32.94
CA GLY A 9 -44.39 4.74 -32.40
C GLY A 9 -43.79 5.35 -31.12
N SER A 10 -44.12 4.76 -29.98
CA SER A 10 -43.47 5.08 -28.73
C SER A 10 -42.06 4.49 -28.69
N ALA A 11 -41.06 5.34 -28.87
CA ALA A 11 -39.67 4.96 -28.63
C ALA A 11 -39.42 4.85 -27.12
N LEU A 12 -39.34 3.62 -26.63
CA LEU A 12 -38.87 3.34 -25.28
C LEU A 12 -37.34 3.60 -25.21
N LEU A 13 -36.98 4.75 -24.66
CA LEU A 13 -35.59 5.03 -24.23
C LEU A 13 -35.31 4.18 -23.02
N ALA A 14 -34.62 3.06 -23.24
CA ALA A 14 -34.01 2.30 -22.14
C ALA A 14 -32.81 3.09 -21.59
N ALA A 15 -33.02 3.82 -20.49
CA ALA A 15 -31.95 4.40 -19.74
C ALA A 15 -31.14 3.26 -19.06
N ALA A 16 -30.02 2.92 -19.66
CA ALA A 16 -29.05 2.04 -19.01
C ALA A 16 -28.48 2.78 -17.80
N ALA A 17 -29.00 2.48 -16.62
CA ALA A 17 -28.39 2.90 -15.36
C ALA A 17 -27.04 2.19 -15.26
N LEU A 18 -25.96 2.88 -15.58
CA LEU A 18 -24.59 2.48 -15.22
C LEU A 18 -24.52 2.47 -13.70
N ALA A 19 -24.68 1.29 -13.12
CA ALA A 19 -24.38 1.08 -11.71
C ALA A 19 -22.90 1.40 -11.53
N VAL A 20 -22.61 2.59 -11.01
CA VAL A 20 -21.29 2.93 -10.50
C VAL A 20 -21.08 2.00 -9.32
N ILE A 21 -20.38 0.90 -9.53
CA ILE A 21 -19.87 0.05 -8.45
C ILE A 21 -18.91 0.94 -7.68
N PRO A 22 -19.20 1.29 -6.41
CA PRO A 22 -18.24 2.03 -5.62
C PRO A 22 -16.97 1.20 -5.59
N ALA A 23 -15.87 1.76 -6.08
CA ALA A 23 -14.56 1.17 -5.89
C ALA A 23 -14.44 0.89 -4.39
N ALA A 24 -14.20 -0.37 -4.03
CA ALA A 24 -14.00 -0.76 -2.65
C ALA A 24 -12.99 0.23 -2.08
N THR A 25 -13.43 1.08 -1.16
CA THR A 25 -12.60 2.10 -0.55
C THR A 25 -11.49 1.37 0.16
N ALA A 26 -10.28 1.46 -0.40
CA ALA A 26 -9.09 0.99 0.29
C ALA A 26 -9.14 1.65 1.66
N LYS A 27 -9.00 0.85 2.72
CA LYS A 27 -9.08 1.36 4.10
C LYS A 27 -7.97 2.38 4.26
N ASP A 28 -8.35 3.65 4.33
CA ASP A 28 -7.38 4.73 4.45
C ASP A 28 -6.78 4.72 5.86
N PHE A 29 -5.47 4.84 5.93
CA PHE A 29 -4.79 5.05 7.20
C PHE A 29 -5.07 6.46 7.71
N ARG A 30 -5.33 6.56 9.02
CA ARG A 30 -5.37 7.82 9.73
C ARG A 30 -3.96 8.27 10.11
N PRO A 31 -3.71 9.57 10.29
CA PRO A 31 -2.44 10.04 10.81
C PRO A 31 -2.05 9.31 12.10
N GLY A 32 -0.88 8.69 12.11
CA GLY A 32 -0.35 7.96 13.26
C GLY A 32 -0.76 6.50 13.40
N ASP A 33 -1.65 5.97 12.54
CA ASP A 33 -2.00 4.53 12.54
C ASP A 33 -0.77 3.65 12.26
N LEU A 34 0.11 4.13 11.40
CA LEU A 34 1.39 3.52 11.10
C LEU A 34 2.54 4.36 11.64
N ARG A 35 3.57 3.66 12.11
CA ARG A 35 4.81 4.23 12.62
C ARG A 35 5.99 3.57 11.94
N VAL A 36 7.05 4.34 11.71
CA VAL A 36 8.35 3.82 11.29
C VAL A 36 9.25 3.77 12.52
N CYS A 37 9.85 2.61 12.76
CA CYS A 37 10.54 2.31 14.02
C CYS A 37 11.96 1.77 13.80
N ASN A 38 12.84 2.15 14.69
CA ASN A 38 14.12 1.43 14.91
C ASN A 38 14.06 0.66 16.23
N ALA A 39 15.21 0.24 16.76
CA ALA A 39 15.28 -0.48 18.03
C ALA A 39 14.85 0.36 19.26
N HIS A 40 14.88 1.68 19.16
CA HIS A 40 14.75 2.58 20.32
C HIS A 40 13.52 3.49 20.25
N ARG A 41 13.07 3.86 19.07
CA ARG A 41 11.95 4.79 18.92
C ARG A 41 11.13 4.51 17.67
N CYS A 42 9.88 4.95 17.70
CA CYS A 42 8.97 4.98 16.59
C CYS A 42 8.54 6.42 16.27
N VAL A 43 8.43 6.75 14.99
CA VAL A 43 7.93 8.03 14.51
C VAL A 43 6.63 7.78 13.76
N PRO A 44 5.53 8.47 14.12
CA PRO A 44 4.26 8.30 13.44
C PRO A 44 4.31 8.87 12.02
N ILE A 45 3.64 8.19 11.10
CA ILE A 45 3.43 8.68 9.74
C ILE A 45 2.16 9.53 9.76
N THR A 46 2.31 10.84 9.61
CA THR A 46 1.20 11.80 9.72
C THR A 46 0.92 12.56 8.43
N ASN A 47 1.78 12.42 7.43
CA ASN A 47 1.66 13.13 6.16
C ASN A 47 0.42 12.68 5.38
N ARG A 48 -0.60 13.53 5.36
CA ARG A 48 -1.89 13.26 4.70
C ARG A 48 -1.78 13.02 3.19
N ALA A 49 -0.73 13.51 2.55
CA ALA A 49 -0.49 13.26 1.13
C ALA A 49 0.05 11.83 0.86
N VAL A 50 0.63 11.19 1.87
CA VAL A 50 1.23 9.85 1.78
C VAL A 50 0.27 8.78 2.27
N LEU A 51 -0.62 9.08 3.22
CA LEU A 51 -1.53 8.10 3.83
C LEU A 51 -2.41 7.35 2.81
N PRO A 52 -3.03 8.00 1.79
CA PRO A 52 -3.79 7.28 0.77
C PRO A 52 -2.91 6.36 -0.08
N LEU A 53 -1.66 6.74 -0.34
CA LEU A 53 -0.70 5.91 -1.06
C LEU A 53 -0.30 4.69 -0.24
N LEU A 54 -0.12 4.86 1.07
CA LEU A 54 0.13 3.76 2.01
C LEU A 54 -1.06 2.80 2.05
N GLY A 55 -2.29 3.30 2.12
CA GLY A 55 -3.50 2.50 2.07
C GLY A 55 -3.55 1.65 0.81
N ARG A 56 -3.28 2.24 -0.33
CA ARG A 56 -3.18 1.51 -1.61
C ARG A 56 -2.05 0.49 -1.59
N PHE A 57 -0.89 0.84 -1.08
CA PHE A 57 0.25 -0.06 -1.01
C PHE A 57 -0.04 -1.28 -0.12
N TYR A 58 -0.73 -1.10 1.03
CA TYR A 58 -1.03 -2.19 1.96
C TYR A 58 -2.26 -3.02 1.57
N TYR A 59 -3.29 -2.41 1.00
CA TYR A 59 -4.60 -3.05 0.83
C TYR A 59 -4.99 -3.28 -0.62
N SER A 60 -4.28 -2.70 -1.58
CA SER A 60 -4.69 -2.79 -2.95
C SER A 60 -3.87 -3.76 -3.78
N ASP A 61 -4.38 -3.87 -4.82
CA ASP A 61 -4.16 -4.34 -6.15
C ASP A 61 -2.69 -4.56 -6.53
N SER A 62 -2.48 -5.69 -7.18
CA SER A 62 -1.26 -6.07 -7.91
C SER A 62 -0.69 -4.98 -8.84
N GLN A 63 -1.48 -3.94 -9.15
CA GLN A 63 -1.04 -2.80 -9.97
C GLN A 63 -0.10 -1.83 -9.25
N VAL A 64 -0.11 -1.81 -7.92
CA VAL A 64 0.70 -0.87 -7.12
C VAL A 64 1.90 -1.55 -6.47
N ALA A 65 1.84 -2.85 -6.25
CA ALA A 65 2.90 -3.62 -5.64
C ALA A 65 3.75 -4.30 -6.72
N HIS A 66 4.95 -3.79 -6.95
CA HIS A 66 5.92 -4.41 -7.83
C HIS A 66 6.91 -5.25 -7.05
N VAL A 67 7.14 -6.48 -7.50
CA VAL A 67 8.21 -7.33 -6.96
C VAL A 67 9.56 -6.65 -7.18
N ALA A 68 10.41 -6.72 -6.18
CA ALA A 68 11.73 -6.09 -6.19
C ALA A 68 12.81 -7.10 -5.82
N ASP A 69 14.04 -6.80 -6.22
CA ASP A 69 15.19 -7.56 -5.78
C ASP A 69 15.38 -7.44 -4.27
N ARG A 70 15.89 -8.52 -3.67
CA ARG A 70 16.23 -8.53 -2.25
C ARG A 70 17.28 -7.46 -1.93
N PRO A 71 17.17 -6.78 -0.80
CA PRO A 71 18.24 -5.91 -0.34
C PRO A 71 19.47 -6.75 0.04
N ARG A 72 20.62 -6.11 0.12
CA ARG A 72 21.84 -6.78 0.58
C ARG A 72 21.77 -7.06 2.09
N LEU A 73 22.43 -8.11 2.52
CA LEU A 73 22.65 -8.37 3.94
C LEU A 73 23.31 -7.14 4.59
N GLY A 74 22.80 -6.74 5.76
CA GLY A 74 23.28 -5.55 6.47
C GLY A 74 22.80 -4.21 5.91
N ALA A 75 21.96 -4.20 4.87
CA ALA A 75 21.35 -2.96 4.38
C ALA A 75 20.57 -2.25 5.50
N PRO A 76 20.51 -0.91 5.50
CA PRO A 76 19.66 -0.16 6.43
C PRO A 76 18.22 -0.62 6.35
N ALA A 77 17.56 -0.75 7.51
CA ALA A 77 16.17 -1.16 7.59
C ALA A 77 15.45 -0.47 8.75
N PHE A 78 14.14 -0.30 8.60
CA PHE A 78 13.23 0.17 9.64
C PHE A 78 11.97 -0.69 9.63
N GLU A 79 11.43 -0.95 10.81
CA GLU A 79 10.16 -1.64 10.92
C GLU A 79 8.99 -0.68 10.70
N LEU A 80 7.96 -1.16 10.05
CA LEU A 80 6.66 -0.50 10.02
C LEU A 80 5.75 -1.19 11.03
N ARG A 81 5.18 -0.41 11.95
CA ARG A 81 4.32 -0.90 13.02
C ARG A 81 2.99 -0.16 13.05
N PHE A 82 1.93 -0.88 13.37
CA PHE A 82 0.67 -0.26 13.76
C PHE A 82 0.77 0.39 15.16
N THR A 83 -0.18 1.25 15.47
CA THR A 83 -0.27 1.93 16.78
C THR A 83 -0.29 0.96 17.95
N ASN A 84 -0.87 -0.23 17.79
CA ASN A 84 -0.88 -1.30 18.79
C ASN A 84 0.47 -2.04 18.93
N GLY A 85 1.51 -1.60 18.24
CA GLY A 85 2.86 -2.19 18.26
C GLY A 85 3.06 -3.38 17.33
N TYR A 86 2.01 -3.83 16.62
CA TYR A 86 2.13 -4.94 15.68
C TYR A 86 3.04 -4.57 14.51
N VAL A 87 4.06 -5.40 14.26
CA VAL A 87 5.00 -5.20 13.14
C VAL A 87 4.35 -5.69 11.85
N THR A 88 4.17 -4.80 10.89
CA THR A 88 3.59 -5.11 9.59
C THR A 88 4.64 -5.60 8.58
N GLY A 89 5.87 -5.16 8.75
CA GLY A 89 6.97 -5.51 7.86
C GLY A 89 8.19 -4.63 8.07
N ILE A 90 9.15 -4.76 7.19
CA ILE A 90 10.34 -3.91 7.18
C ILE A 90 10.47 -3.15 5.87
N ALA A 91 10.81 -1.88 5.96
CA ALA A 91 11.31 -1.09 4.83
C ALA A 91 12.85 -1.13 4.85
N ALA A 92 13.47 -1.48 3.76
CA ALA A 92 14.90 -1.71 3.68
C ALA A 92 15.52 -1.13 2.41
N SER A 93 16.82 -1.10 2.36
CA SER A 93 17.75 -0.56 1.39
C SER A 93 18.26 0.84 1.76
N ALA A 94 19.32 1.28 1.11
CA ALA A 94 19.84 2.65 1.30
C ALA A 94 18.81 3.75 0.96
N ARG A 95 17.82 3.42 0.10
CA ARG A 95 16.74 4.33 -0.32
C ARG A 95 15.42 4.08 0.41
N LEU A 96 15.33 3.05 1.26
CA LEU A 96 14.11 2.56 1.89
C LEU A 96 13.00 2.27 0.87
N ASP A 97 13.37 1.71 -0.26
CA ASP A 97 12.46 1.44 -1.37
C ASP A 97 12.12 -0.05 -1.56
N ARG A 98 12.49 -0.88 -0.59
CA ARG A 98 12.18 -2.32 -0.53
C ARG A 98 11.35 -2.61 0.71
N PHE A 99 10.30 -3.40 0.56
CA PHE A 99 9.42 -3.79 1.64
C PHE A 99 9.22 -5.29 1.69
N LEU A 100 9.40 -5.87 2.87
CA LEU A 100 9.05 -7.26 3.17
C LEU A 100 7.91 -7.26 4.19
N SER A 101 6.79 -7.89 3.84
CA SER A 101 5.65 -8.04 4.75
C SER A 101 5.89 -9.13 5.79
N TYR A 102 5.53 -8.86 7.04
CA TYR A 102 5.51 -9.83 8.11
C TYR A 102 4.08 -10.28 8.42
N GLY A 103 3.77 -11.48 8.06
CA GLY A 103 2.86 -12.36 8.77
C GLY A 103 1.38 -12.03 8.90
N VAL A 104 0.92 -10.87 8.52
CA VAL A 104 -0.51 -10.61 8.45
C VAL A 104 -0.98 -10.94 7.06
N ASN A 105 -2.20 -11.45 7.01
CA ASN A 105 -2.93 -11.53 5.76
C ASN A 105 -3.23 -10.11 5.26
N LEU A 106 -2.21 -9.44 4.74
CA LEU A 106 -2.28 -8.09 4.16
C LEU A 106 -2.76 -8.19 2.72
N GLY A 107 -3.85 -8.89 2.52
CA GLY A 107 -4.41 -9.07 1.20
C GLY A 107 -3.50 -9.85 0.27
N ARG A 108 -2.92 -9.20 -0.74
CA ARG A 108 -2.15 -9.85 -1.82
C ARG A 108 -0.65 -9.94 -1.58
N PHE A 109 -0.15 -9.41 -0.49
CA PHE A 109 1.27 -9.54 -0.17
C PHE A 109 1.56 -10.96 0.30
N GLU A 110 2.19 -11.74 -0.55
CA GLU A 110 2.68 -13.05 -0.18
C GLU A 110 3.86 -12.92 0.77
N ARG A 111 3.88 -13.75 1.81
CA ARG A 111 5.03 -13.86 2.70
C ARG A 111 6.28 -14.18 1.89
N GLY A 112 7.36 -13.51 2.22
CA GLY A 112 8.66 -13.82 1.68
C GLY A 112 8.95 -13.22 0.31
N ILE A 113 8.17 -12.25 -0.13
CA ILE A 113 8.46 -11.49 -1.34
C ILE A 113 8.81 -10.05 -0.96
N TRP A 114 9.86 -9.54 -1.58
CA TRP A 114 10.22 -8.13 -1.49
C TRP A 114 9.44 -7.33 -2.53
N TYR A 115 8.84 -6.24 -2.08
CA TYR A 115 8.08 -5.33 -2.93
C TYR A 115 8.79 -3.98 -3.04
N ARG A 116 8.59 -3.32 -4.16
CA ARG A 116 9.09 -1.96 -4.36
C ARG A 116 8.15 -0.97 -3.68
N ILE A 117 8.68 -0.17 -2.78
CA ILE A 117 7.94 0.93 -2.18
C ILE A 117 7.84 2.06 -3.20
N PRO A 118 6.64 2.63 -3.44
CA PRO A 118 6.48 3.80 -4.29
C PRO A 118 7.39 4.96 -3.88
N PRO A 119 7.97 5.71 -4.81
CA PRO A 119 8.97 6.74 -4.51
C PRO A 119 8.53 7.79 -3.50
N ARG A 120 7.26 8.19 -3.51
CA ARG A 120 6.72 9.18 -2.56
C ARG A 120 6.68 8.64 -1.14
N ILE A 121 6.30 7.37 -0.95
CA ILE A 121 6.33 6.71 0.35
C ILE A 121 7.79 6.55 0.81
N ALA A 122 8.68 6.08 -0.04
CA ALA A 122 10.10 5.94 0.29
C ALA A 122 10.74 7.28 0.68
N SER A 123 10.38 8.36 0.02
CA SER A 123 10.84 9.71 0.36
C SER A 123 10.36 10.14 1.76
N GLU A 124 9.10 9.88 2.09
CA GLU A 124 8.55 10.15 3.42
C GLU A 124 9.25 9.33 4.51
N LEU A 125 9.47 8.04 4.28
CA LEU A 125 10.19 7.19 5.23
C LEU A 125 11.59 7.70 5.48
N ARG A 126 12.32 8.14 4.44
CA ARG A 126 13.65 8.74 4.60
C ARG A 126 13.61 10.03 5.40
N ALA A 127 12.62 10.88 5.18
CA ALA A 127 12.46 12.13 5.94
C ALA A 127 12.19 11.85 7.42
N LEU A 128 11.29 10.92 7.73
CA LEU A 128 10.93 10.55 9.10
C LEU A 128 12.07 9.85 9.85
N THR A 129 12.90 9.10 9.14
CA THR A 129 14.01 8.33 9.74
C THR A 129 15.34 9.10 9.78
N LYS A 130 15.34 10.35 9.33
CA LYS A 130 16.54 11.19 9.37
C LYS A 130 17.08 11.30 10.79
N GLY A 131 18.36 10.95 10.98
CA GLY A 131 19.00 10.94 12.29
C GLY A 131 18.65 9.74 13.17
N MET A 132 17.83 8.80 12.72
CA MET A 132 17.60 7.54 13.40
C MET A 132 18.67 6.51 13.02
N LYS A 133 19.18 5.78 14.00
CA LYS A 133 20.08 4.64 13.75
C LYS A 133 19.24 3.50 13.14
N PRO A 134 19.51 3.06 11.90
CA PRO A 134 18.74 1.99 11.29
C PRO A 134 18.99 0.64 11.95
N LEU A 135 17.99 -0.24 11.86
CA LEU A 135 18.18 -1.68 11.94
C LEU A 135 18.99 -2.16 10.72
N ARG A 136 19.37 -3.41 10.71
CA ARG A 136 20.09 -4.03 9.59
C ARG A 136 19.33 -5.24 9.09
N VAL A 137 19.27 -5.40 7.78
CA VAL A 137 18.73 -6.62 7.17
C VAL A 137 19.51 -7.83 7.63
N THR A 138 18.83 -8.77 8.28
CA THR A 138 19.42 -9.98 8.85
C THR A 138 19.37 -11.16 7.88
N LYS A 139 20.19 -12.18 8.13
CA LYS A 139 20.11 -13.46 7.43
C LYS A 139 18.72 -14.08 7.54
N ALA A 140 18.07 -13.96 8.71
CA ALA A 140 16.71 -14.47 8.94
C ALA A 140 15.68 -13.76 8.04
N ALA A 141 15.78 -12.43 7.88
CA ALA A 141 14.91 -11.68 6.97
C ALA A 141 15.10 -12.13 5.52
N LEU A 142 16.35 -12.34 5.09
CA LEU A 142 16.65 -12.83 3.74
C LEU A 142 16.21 -14.29 3.51
N ALA A 143 16.34 -15.13 4.53
CA ALA A 143 15.92 -16.54 4.46
C ALA A 143 14.40 -16.71 4.36
N ARG A 144 13.63 -15.75 4.88
CA ARG A 144 12.17 -15.72 4.77
C ARG A 144 11.67 -15.22 3.42
N SER A 145 12.55 -14.69 2.59
CA SER A 145 12.21 -14.11 1.29
C SER A 145 12.67 -15.02 0.15
N ARG A 146 11.83 -15.13 -0.87
CA ARG A 146 12.16 -15.82 -2.12
C ARG A 146 12.89 -14.88 -3.06
#